data_6f9fcccfad2c17dcb8ce87549ba56753
#
_entry.id   6f9fcccfad2c17dcb8ce87549ba56753
#
_cell.length_a   1.000
_cell.length_b   1.000
_cell.length_c   1.000
_cell.angle_alpha   90.00
_cell.angle_beta   90.00
_cell.angle_gamma   90.00
#
_symmetry.space_group_name_H-M   'P 1'
#
loop_
_entity.id
_entity.type
_entity.pdbx_description
1 polymer ?
#
loop_
_entity_poly.entity_id
_entity_poly.type
_entity_poly.pdbx_seq_one_letter_code
_entity_poly.pdbx_strand_id
1 'polypeptide(L)'
;MTLVLGIDPGTATTGYGLVRDRDDGSLESIKYGTIQTPAGVAAHKRLSMLFAQLNELLLLHRPDSCAVEKLFFQSNVKTAIAVGQARGVVLLAISEAGLEMGEYTPNEVKQAVAGYGSAGKKQVQEMVRVLLGLPDIPKPDDAADALAIAITHMHTRQY
;
A
#
# COMPACT_ATOMS: atom_id res chain seq x y z
N MET A 1 -14.51 9.76 -10.70
CA MET A 1 -13.69 9.67 -9.47
C MET A 1 -12.75 8.48 -9.58
N THR A 2 -11.55 8.64 -9.07
CA THR A 2 -10.50 7.62 -9.19
C THR A 2 -10.29 6.93 -7.85
N LEU A 3 -10.25 5.59 -7.86
CA LEU A 3 -9.99 4.78 -6.67
C LEU A 3 -8.63 4.08 -6.85
N VAL A 4 -7.74 4.28 -5.88
CA VAL A 4 -6.40 3.68 -5.87
C VAL A 4 -6.24 2.76 -4.68
N LEU A 5 -5.67 1.59 -4.92
CA LEU A 5 -5.29 0.66 -3.86
C LEU A 5 -3.77 0.74 -3.66
N GLY A 6 -3.35 1.23 -2.49
CA GLY A 6 -1.95 1.19 -2.07
C GLY A 6 -1.67 -0.09 -1.30
N ILE A 7 -0.51 -0.66 -1.52
CA ILE A 7 -0.11 -1.93 -0.89
C ILE A 7 1.32 -1.82 -0.37
N ASP A 8 1.49 -2.23 0.88
CA ASP A 8 2.80 -2.38 1.53
C ASP A 8 3.04 -3.88 1.76
N PRO A 9 3.76 -4.55 0.84
CA PRO A 9 3.88 -6.01 0.87
C PRO A 9 4.69 -6.56 2.03
N GLY A 10 4.20 -7.62 2.64
CA GLY A 10 4.91 -8.41 3.64
C GLY A 10 4.30 -9.81 3.72
N THR A 11 5.06 -10.78 4.21
CA THR A 11 4.55 -12.14 4.31
C THR A 11 3.62 -12.29 5.51
N ALA A 12 4.09 -11.92 6.69
CA ALA A 12 3.29 -12.01 7.91
C ALA A 12 2.13 -11.01 7.87
N THR A 13 2.41 -9.80 7.41
CA THR A 13 1.45 -8.71 7.36
C THR A 13 1.67 -7.90 6.09
N THR A 14 0.62 -7.74 5.30
CA THR A 14 0.59 -6.85 4.14
C THR A 14 -0.39 -5.73 4.43
N GLY A 15 0.08 -4.48 4.39
CA GLY A 15 -0.78 -3.32 4.56
C GLY A 15 -1.51 -3.01 3.26
N TYR A 16 -2.75 -2.54 3.36
CA TYR A 16 -3.49 -2.02 2.22
C TYR A 16 -4.28 -0.77 2.59
N GLY A 17 -4.50 0.08 1.60
CA GLY A 17 -5.33 1.27 1.77
C GLY A 17 -5.97 1.69 0.46
N LEU A 18 -7.26 1.99 0.51
CA LEU A 18 -8.05 2.44 -0.64
C LEU A 18 -8.35 3.91 -0.47
N VAL A 19 -7.88 4.70 -1.43
CA VAL A 19 -8.03 6.15 -1.44
C VAL A 19 -8.76 6.56 -2.71
N ARG A 20 -9.74 7.42 -2.57
CA ARG A 20 -10.53 7.98 -3.67
C ARG A 20 -10.46 9.49 -3.67
N ASP A 21 -10.39 10.10 -4.84
CA ASP A 21 -10.51 11.55 -4.96
C ASP A 21 -11.99 11.96 -4.97
N ARG A 22 -12.24 13.16 -4.47
CA ARG A 22 -13.56 13.80 -4.53
C ARG A 22 -13.55 14.87 -5.62
N ASP A 23 -14.75 15.32 -5.99
CA ASP A 23 -14.92 16.34 -7.03
C ASP A 23 -14.21 17.66 -6.68
N ASP A 24 -14.06 17.97 -5.40
CA ASP A 24 -13.38 19.19 -4.94
C ASP A 24 -11.85 19.04 -4.90
N GLY A 25 -11.33 17.89 -5.30
CA GLY A 25 -9.89 17.60 -5.28
C GLY A 25 -9.36 17.04 -3.97
N SER A 26 -10.19 16.96 -2.93
CA SER A 26 -9.79 16.34 -1.67
C SER A 26 -9.81 14.81 -1.81
N LEU A 27 -9.17 14.14 -0.85
CA LEU A 27 -9.08 12.68 -0.83
C LEU A 27 -9.89 12.11 0.32
N GLU A 28 -10.40 10.89 0.13
CA GLU A 28 -11.05 10.18 1.21
C GLU A 28 -10.57 8.74 1.29
N SER A 29 -10.54 8.19 2.49
CA SER A 29 -10.24 6.80 2.74
C SER A 29 -11.52 5.98 2.61
N ILE A 30 -11.52 5.00 1.73
CA ILE A 30 -12.65 4.08 1.58
C ILE A 30 -12.51 2.93 2.57
N LYS A 31 -11.32 2.36 2.67
CA LYS A 31 -11.00 1.29 3.60
C LYS A 31 -9.50 1.16 3.73
N TYR A 32 -9.03 0.72 4.88
CA TYR A 32 -7.63 0.36 5.08
C TYR A 32 -7.53 -0.73 6.13
N GLY A 33 -6.42 -1.44 6.12
CA GLY A 33 -6.20 -2.51 7.07
C GLY A 33 -4.98 -3.34 6.69
N THR A 34 -4.99 -4.58 7.15
CA THR A 34 -3.90 -5.52 6.86
C THR A 34 -4.45 -6.86 6.44
N ILE A 35 -3.68 -7.54 5.59
CA ILE A 35 -3.85 -8.97 5.30
C ILE A 35 -2.79 -9.68 6.14
N GLN A 36 -3.22 -10.60 6.99
CA GLN A 36 -2.31 -11.34 7.86
C GLN A 36 -2.34 -12.82 7.50
N THR A 37 -1.17 -13.44 7.54
CA THR A 37 -1.04 -14.89 7.36
C THR A 37 -0.44 -15.50 8.63
N PRO A 38 -0.95 -16.67 9.08
CA PRO A 38 -0.54 -17.24 10.39
C PRO A 38 0.90 -17.67 10.39
N ALA A 39 1.61 -17.39 11.49
CA ALA A 39 2.93 -17.95 11.75
C ALA A 39 2.83 -19.47 11.87
N GLY A 40 3.88 -20.20 11.52
CA GLY A 40 3.90 -21.65 11.60
C GLY A 40 3.32 -22.36 10.38
N VAL A 41 2.71 -21.62 9.47
CA VAL A 41 2.26 -22.15 8.18
C VAL A 41 3.43 -22.07 7.20
N ALA A 42 3.58 -23.07 6.33
CA ALA A 42 4.66 -23.10 5.33
C ALA A 42 4.60 -21.87 4.42
N ALA A 43 5.77 -21.34 4.05
CA ALA A 43 5.89 -20.09 3.30
C ALA A 43 5.06 -20.09 2.02
N HIS A 44 5.11 -21.18 1.23
CA HIS A 44 4.35 -21.24 -0.02
C HIS A 44 2.83 -21.18 0.19
N LYS A 45 2.36 -21.72 1.30
CA LYS A 45 0.92 -21.66 1.67
C LYS A 45 0.53 -20.27 2.13
N ARG A 46 1.42 -19.59 2.87
CA ARG A 46 1.19 -18.19 3.28
C ARG A 46 1.08 -17.28 2.05
N LEU A 47 1.92 -17.49 1.04
CA LEU A 47 1.84 -16.73 -0.21
C LEU A 47 0.51 -16.98 -0.94
N SER A 48 0.02 -18.21 -0.93
CA SER A 48 -1.29 -18.55 -1.50
C SER A 48 -2.42 -17.84 -0.75
N MET A 49 -2.34 -17.78 0.57
CA MET A 49 -3.33 -17.08 1.40
C MET A 49 -3.33 -15.58 1.11
N LEU A 50 -2.14 -14.98 0.97
CA LEU A 50 -2.00 -13.58 0.60
C LEU A 50 -2.64 -13.32 -0.77
N PHE A 51 -2.34 -14.16 -1.74
CA PHE A 51 -2.89 -14.04 -3.10
C PHE A 51 -4.43 -14.08 -3.09
N ALA A 52 -5.01 -15.04 -2.37
CA ALA A 52 -6.46 -15.20 -2.29
C ALA A 52 -7.13 -13.98 -1.65
N GLN A 53 -6.60 -13.51 -0.53
CA GLN A 53 -7.17 -12.35 0.17
C GLN A 53 -7.01 -11.06 -0.62
N LEU A 54 -5.89 -10.89 -1.32
CA LEU A 54 -5.69 -9.73 -2.17
C LEU A 54 -6.65 -9.74 -3.36
N ASN A 55 -6.87 -10.91 -3.96
CA ASN A 55 -7.86 -11.05 -5.05
C ASN A 55 -9.26 -10.71 -4.58
N GLU A 56 -9.65 -11.09 -3.36
CA GLU A 56 -10.94 -10.71 -2.79
C GLU A 56 -11.08 -9.18 -2.69
N LEU A 57 -10.03 -8.49 -2.23
CA LEU A 57 -10.03 -7.03 -2.16
C LEU A 57 -10.18 -6.40 -3.54
N LEU A 58 -9.45 -6.92 -4.52
CA LEU A 58 -9.49 -6.40 -5.89
C LEU A 58 -10.86 -6.60 -6.53
N LEU A 59 -11.49 -7.75 -6.31
CA LEU A 59 -12.83 -8.04 -6.83
C LEU A 59 -13.90 -7.22 -6.13
N LEU A 60 -13.79 -7.04 -4.82
CA LEU A 60 -14.79 -6.31 -4.04
C LEU A 60 -14.77 -4.82 -4.35
N HIS A 61 -13.60 -4.21 -4.38
CA HIS A 61 -13.46 -2.76 -4.48
C HIS A 61 -13.22 -2.26 -5.90
N ARG A 62 -12.69 -3.09 -6.78
CA ARG A 62 -12.42 -2.77 -8.19
C ARG A 62 -11.71 -1.43 -8.36
N PRO A 63 -10.50 -1.26 -7.77
CA PRO A 63 -9.77 -0.01 -7.94
C PRO A 63 -9.40 0.23 -9.39
N ASP A 64 -9.20 1.49 -9.74
CA ASP A 64 -8.79 1.88 -11.09
C ASP A 64 -7.32 1.56 -11.33
N SER A 65 -6.52 1.62 -10.30
CA SER A 65 -5.09 1.30 -10.36
C SER A 65 -4.56 0.97 -8.97
N CYS A 66 -3.36 0.43 -8.94
CA CYS A 66 -2.67 0.07 -7.70
C CYS A 66 -1.34 0.79 -7.59
N ALA A 67 -0.84 0.91 -6.37
CA ALA A 67 0.46 1.48 -6.08
C ALA A 67 1.19 0.63 -5.04
N VAL A 68 2.48 0.41 -5.26
CA VAL A 68 3.31 -0.44 -4.40
C VAL A 68 4.61 0.29 -4.13
N GLU A 69 5.14 0.17 -2.91
CA GLU A 69 6.45 0.73 -2.58
C GLU A 69 7.55 -0.07 -3.28
N LYS A 70 8.58 0.62 -3.79
CA LYS A 70 9.75 -0.06 -4.36
C LYS A 70 10.51 -0.81 -3.29
N LEU A 71 10.93 -2.02 -3.63
CA LEU A 71 11.71 -2.85 -2.73
C LEU A 71 13.15 -2.31 -2.65
N PHE A 72 13.63 -2.09 -1.41
CA PHE A 72 15.03 -1.80 -1.14
C PHE A 72 15.65 -2.99 -0.42
N PHE A 73 16.91 -3.27 -0.76
CA PHE A 73 17.64 -4.34 -0.10
C PHE A 73 17.87 -3.99 1.36
N GLN A 74 17.40 -4.86 2.23
CA GLN A 74 17.66 -4.81 3.65
C GLN A 74 18.99 -5.52 3.94
N SER A 75 19.62 -5.16 5.07
CA SER A 75 20.83 -5.84 5.52
C SER A 75 20.57 -7.32 5.86
N ASN A 76 19.32 -7.66 6.20
CA ASN A 76 18.94 -9.05 6.51
C ASN A 76 18.40 -9.74 5.24
N VAL A 77 19.17 -10.68 4.72
CA VAL A 77 18.86 -11.41 3.48
C VAL A 77 17.54 -12.19 3.60
N LYS A 78 17.29 -12.83 4.74
CA LYS A 78 16.05 -13.61 4.93
C LYS A 78 14.81 -12.73 4.83
N THR A 79 14.86 -11.58 5.45
CA THR A 79 13.76 -10.60 5.39
C THR A 79 13.57 -10.09 3.97
N ALA A 80 14.66 -9.79 3.28
CA ALA A 80 14.61 -9.31 1.91
C ALA A 80 13.98 -10.34 0.97
N ILE A 81 14.33 -11.61 1.12
CA ILE A 81 13.76 -12.70 0.32
C ILE A 81 12.26 -12.83 0.59
N ALA A 82 11.86 -12.88 1.86
CA ALA A 82 10.46 -13.01 2.25
C ALA A 82 9.62 -11.85 1.72
N VAL A 83 10.11 -10.62 1.86
CA VAL A 83 9.44 -9.43 1.34
C VAL A 83 9.35 -9.48 -0.18
N GLY A 84 10.44 -9.90 -0.85
CA GLY A 84 10.46 -10.05 -2.30
C GLY A 84 9.45 -11.08 -2.81
N GLN A 85 9.28 -12.20 -2.10
CA GLN A 85 8.29 -13.20 -2.45
C GLN A 85 6.87 -12.66 -2.31
N ALA A 86 6.57 -12.01 -1.19
CA ALA A 86 5.26 -11.37 -0.98
C ALA A 86 4.99 -10.31 -2.03
N ARG A 87 6.00 -9.49 -2.35
CA ARG A 87 5.90 -8.49 -3.40
C ARG A 87 5.57 -9.12 -4.75
N GLY A 88 6.22 -10.24 -5.10
CA GLY A 88 5.95 -10.97 -6.34
C GLY A 88 4.51 -11.42 -6.44
N VAL A 89 3.94 -11.91 -5.34
CA VAL A 89 2.53 -12.30 -5.27
C VAL A 89 1.60 -11.09 -5.49
N VAL A 90 1.92 -9.96 -4.87
CA VAL A 90 1.17 -8.72 -5.05
C VAL A 90 1.20 -8.27 -6.51
N LEU A 91 2.38 -8.26 -7.12
CA LEU A 91 2.53 -7.87 -8.53
C LEU A 91 1.72 -8.80 -9.46
N LEU A 92 1.75 -10.10 -9.17
CA LEU A 92 0.99 -11.08 -9.95
C LEU A 92 -0.51 -10.83 -9.82
N ALA A 93 -1.01 -10.59 -8.62
CA ALA A 93 -2.44 -10.34 -8.41
C ALA A 93 -2.91 -9.08 -9.15
N ILE A 94 -2.11 -8.02 -9.12
CA ILE A 94 -2.43 -6.77 -9.83
C ILE A 94 -2.46 -7.01 -11.34
N SER A 95 -1.47 -7.73 -11.86
CA SER A 95 -1.39 -8.05 -13.28
C SER A 95 -2.55 -8.93 -13.73
N GLU A 96 -2.89 -9.95 -12.97
CA GLU A 96 -4.02 -10.84 -13.27
C GLU A 96 -5.36 -10.08 -13.25
N ALA A 97 -5.46 -9.04 -12.43
CA ALA A 97 -6.65 -8.18 -12.38
C ALA A 97 -6.71 -7.19 -13.55
N GLY A 98 -5.67 -7.12 -14.38
CA GLY A 98 -5.62 -6.21 -15.52
C GLY A 98 -5.43 -4.75 -15.14
N LEU A 99 -4.87 -4.47 -13.98
CA LEU A 99 -4.72 -3.11 -13.46
C LEU A 99 -3.33 -2.56 -13.71
N GLU A 100 -3.25 -1.26 -13.96
CA GLU A 100 -2.00 -0.54 -13.99
C GLU A 100 -1.46 -0.35 -12.57
N MET A 101 -0.15 -0.20 -12.45
CA MET A 101 0.52 -0.08 -11.17
C MET A 101 1.62 0.99 -11.21
N GLY A 102 1.65 1.81 -10.16
CA GLY A 102 2.76 2.71 -9.90
C GLY A 102 3.66 2.17 -8.80
N GLU A 103 4.94 2.44 -8.89
CA GLU A 103 5.93 2.07 -7.88
C GLU A 103 6.65 3.32 -7.39
N TYR A 104 6.82 3.43 -6.07
CA TYR A 104 7.38 4.63 -5.44
C TYR A 104 8.42 4.27 -4.39
N THR A 105 9.51 5.03 -4.36
CA THR A 105 10.55 4.91 -3.33
C THR A 105 10.06 5.52 -2.02
N PRO A 106 10.65 5.14 -0.88
CA PRO A 106 10.34 5.81 0.40
C PRO A 106 10.51 7.33 0.34
N ASN A 107 11.54 7.83 -0.34
CA ASN A 107 11.75 9.27 -0.50
C ASN A 107 10.67 9.92 -1.33
N GLU A 108 10.23 9.28 -2.40
CA GLU A 108 9.13 9.78 -3.22
C GLU A 108 7.83 9.87 -2.43
N VAL A 109 7.57 8.88 -1.56
CA VAL A 109 6.39 8.89 -0.68
C VAL A 109 6.48 10.05 0.33
N LYS A 110 7.61 10.21 0.99
CA LYS A 110 7.81 11.31 1.94
C LYS A 110 7.63 12.67 1.26
N GLN A 111 8.22 12.83 0.08
CA GLN A 111 8.11 14.07 -0.70
C GLN A 111 6.66 14.36 -1.08
N ALA A 112 5.93 13.36 -1.57
CA ALA A 112 4.55 13.53 -2.04
C ALA A 112 3.57 13.79 -0.89
N VAL A 113 3.76 13.14 0.24
CA VAL A 113 2.82 13.20 1.37
C VAL A 113 3.16 14.34 2.34
N ALA A 114 4.43 14.48 2.72
CA ALA A 114 4.88 15.46 3.72
C ALA A 114 5.55 16.69 3.11
N GLY A 115 5.88 16.67 1.83
CA GLY A 115 6.48 17.81 1.14
C GLY A 115 8.01 17.82 1.12
N TYR A 116 8.68 16.90 1.81
CA TYR A 116 10.15 16.81 1.80
C TYR A 116 10.62 15.39 2.12
N GLY A 117 11.72 14.99 1.47
CA GLY A 117 12.23 13.61 1.52
C GLY A 117 12.86 13.20 2.85
N SER A 118 13.18 14.16 3.72
CA SER A 118 13.73 13.87 5.04
C SER A 118 12.66 13.79 6.14
N ALA A 119 11.38 13.79 5.76
CA ALA A 119 10.29 13.70 6.73
C ALA A 119 10.38 12.41 7.55
N GLY A 120 10.14 12.51 8.84
CA GLY A 120 10.08 11.37 9.74
C GLY A 120 8.76 10.61 9.58
N LYS A 121 8.75 9.39 10.10
CA LYS A 121 7.57 8.51 10.03
C LYS A 121 6.32 9.15 10.63
N LYS A 122 6.44 9.79 11.78
CA LYS A 122 5.31 10.46 12.44
C LYS A 122 4.75 11.59 11.61
N GLN A 123 5.60 12.34 10.91
CA GLN A 123 5.16 13.44 10.05
C GLN A 123 4.37 12.92 8.86
N VAL A 124 4.83 11.83 8.24
CA VAL A 124 4.10 11.20 7.13
C VAL A 124 2.75 10.70 7.62
N GLN A 125 2.70 10.01 8.76
CA GLN A 125 1.46 9.50 9.33
C GLN A 125 0.47 10.62 9.66
N GLU A 126 0.95 11.74 10.22
CA GLU A 126 0.10 12.88 10.53
C GLU A 126 -0.46 13.51 9.25
N MET A 127 0.35 13.60 8.19
CA MET A 127 -0.12 14.13 6.92
C MET A 127 -1.13 13.19 6.25
N VAL A 128 -0.95 11.89 6.38
CA VAL A 128 -1.95 10.91 5.91
C VAL A 128 -3.29 11.18 6.61
N ARG A 129 -3.26 11.36 7.93
CA ARG A 129 -4.46 11.68 8.70
C ARG A 129 -5.14 12.94 8.19
N VAL A 130 -4.37 14.01 8.01
CA VAL A 130 -4.89 15.31 7.56
C VAL A 130 -5.44 15.22 6.14
N LEU A 131 -4.69 14.64 5.22
CA LEU A 131 -5.07 14.56 3.81
C LEU A 131 -6.33 13.73 3.58
N LEU A 132 -6.55 12.71 4.41
CA LEU A 132 -7.73 11.85 4.31
C LEU A 132 -8.86 12.28 5.26
N GLY A 133 -8.66 13.33 6.06
CA GLY A 133 -9.67 13.80 7.00
C GLY A 133 -10.00 12.80 8.10
N LEU A 134 -9.03 12.00 8.53
CA LEU A 134 -9.26 10.99 9.56
C LEU A 134 -9.19 11.60 10.98
N PRO A 135 -9.98 11.08 11.94
CA PRO A 135 -9.92 11.59 13.31
C PRO A 135 -8.62 11.26 14.02
N ASP A 136 -8.02 10.11 13.68
CA ASP A 136 -6.78 9.64 14.30
C ASP A 136 -5.81 9.11 13.23
N ILE A 137 -4.54 8.99 13.60
CA ILE A 137 -3.54 8.35 12.73
C ILE A 137 -3.98 6.90 12.49
N PRO A 138 -4.06 6.47 11.22
CA PRO A 138 -4.50 5.11 10.91
C PRO A 138 -3.52 4.07 11.46
N LYS A 139 -4.07 2.98 11.96
CA LYS A 139 -3.31 1.85 12.54
C LYS A 139 -3.77 0.55 11.88
N PRO A 140 -2.90 -0.46 11.84
CA PRO A 140 -1.49 -0.42 12.25
C PRO A 140 -0.61 0.33 11.23
N ASP A 141 0.69 0.45 11.54
CA ASP A 141 1.65 1.18 10.70
C ASP A 141 1.64 0.74 9.24
N ASP A 142 1.51 -0.57 9.00
CA ASP A 142 1.49 -1.10 7.64
C ASP A 142 0.31 -0.54 6.82
N ALA A 143 -0.84 -0.35 7.46
CA ALA A 143 -2.00 0.26 6.80
C ALA A 143 -1.75 1.75 6.52
N ALA A 144 -1.14 2.46 7.47
CA ALA A 144 -0.76 3.87 7.26
C ALA A 144 0.23 4.01 6.11
N ASP A 145 1.22 3.12 6.05
CA ASP A 145 2.19 3.11 4.95
C ASP A 145 1.50 2.88 3.60
N ALA A 146 0.57 1.94 3.55
CA ALA A 146 -0.19 1.65 2.33
C ALA A 146 -1.04 2.85 1.89
N LEU A 147 -1.66 3.55 2.82
CA LEU A 147 -2.41 4.77 2.52
C LEU A 147 -1.50 5.87 1.98
N ALA A 148 -0.30 6.02 2.54
CA ALA A 148 0.69 6.98 2.06
C ALA A 148 1.11 6.67 0.61
N ILE A 149 1.28 5.40 0.28
CA ILE A 149 1.60 4.94 -1.09
C ILE A 149 0.44 5.28 -2.04
N ALA A 150 -0.79 5.03 -1.63
CA ALA A 150 -1.98 5.37 -2.44
C ALA A 150 -2.10 6.87 -2.69
N ILE A 151 -1.86 7.69 -1.67
CA ILE A 151 -1.87 9.16 -1.79
C ILE A 151 -0.79 9.62 -2.77
N THR A 152 0.40 9.04 -2.67
CA THR A 152 1.51 9.36 -3.58
C THR A 152 1.12 9.10 -5.03
N HIS A 153 0.51 7.94 -5.28
CA HIS A 153 0.05 7.58 -6.62
C HIS A 153 -1.03 8.55 -7.12
N MET A 154 -1.96 8.89 -6.26
CA MET A 154 -3.03 9.84 -6.59
C MET A 154 -2.46 11.21 -6.99
N HIS A 155 -1.48 11.72 -6.25
CA HIS A 155 -0.84 13.00 -6.54
C HIS A 155 0.02 12.95 -7.82
N THR A 156 0.63 11.82 -8.10
CA THR A 156 1.54 11.66 -9.26
C THR A 156 0.79 11.47 -10.57
N ARG A 157 -0.41 10.88 -10.52
CA ARG A 157 -1.20 10.57 -11.72
C ARG A 157 -1.86 11.77 -12.41
N GLN A 158 -1.74 12.93 -11.86
CA GLN A 158 -2.44 14.11 -12.36
C GLN A 158 -1.82 14.72 -13.62
N TYR A 159 -0.92 13.99 -14.27
CA TYR A 159 -0.22 14.50 -15.46
C TYR A 159 -0.33 13.57 -16.64
#